data_47b827c387cd0ca0d6183a172a778fae
#
_entry.id   47b827c387cd0ca0d6183a172a778fae
#
_cell.length_a   1.000
_cell.length_b   1.000
_cell.length_c   1.000
_cell.angle_alpha   90.00
_cell.angle_beta   90.00
_cell.angle_gamma   90.00
#
_symmetry.space_group_name_H-M   'P 1'
#
loop_
_entity.id
_entity.type
_entity.pdbx_description
1 polymer ?
#
loop_
_entity_poly.entity_id
_entity_poly.type
_entity_poly.pdbx_seq_one_letter_code
_entity_poly.pdbx_strand_id
1 'polypeptide(L)'
;MKYLILSLLLLMSNQCEEKKEIPMQKQTTKAPFLWEAANVYFLLTDRFYNGNPNNDTNFGRTKKTAVLRGFEGGDIIGITKKIEEGYFNDLGINAIWFTPVVEQIHGSVDEGTGSTYGFHGYWAKDWTSLDPNFGTMKDLKKLVDTAHKNGIRIVLDGVINHTGPVTEQDPVWPKDWVRTGPTCTYKDYETTTACTLVENLPDILTESGKEVDIPVALANKWKAEGRYELEMKELDDFFARTGYPRTPTNYIIKWLTDYIVEFGIDGYRADTVKHTHPEVWLAFKKECDAAFVQWKQKNPDLVLDDNSFYLVGEVYGYGASNGLWYDFNDKKVNYFENGFNSLINFEFKYNAKENYESL
;
A
#
# COMPACT_ATOMS: atom_id res chain seq x y z
N MET A 1 -27.16 101.46 23.07
CA MET A 1 -25.92 100.76 23.35
C MET A 1 -26.26 99.37 23.73
N LYS A 2 -26.24 98.43 22.85
CA LYS A 2 -26.30 96.97 23.12
C LYS A 2 -25.52 96.25 22.09
N TYR A 3 -24.50 95.58 22.49
CA TYR A 3 -23.61 94.82 21.64
C TYR A 3 -24.28 93.48 21.32
N LEU A 4 -24.38 93.13 20.03
CA LEU A 4 -24.85 91.85 19.51
C LEU A 4 -23.63 91.03 19.16
N ILE A 5 -23.35 89.99 19.92
CA ILE A 5 -22.29 89.03 19.61
C ILE A 5 -22.88 87.93 18.76
N LEU A 6 -22.41 87.84 17.53
CA LEU A 6 -22.80 86.79 16.56
C LEU A 6 -21.85 85.63 16.71
N SER A 7 -22.32 84.52 17.31
CA SER A 7 -21.54 83.27 17.40
C SER A 7 -21.64 82.48 16.11
N LEU A 8 -20.52 82.37 15.43
CA LEU A 8 -20.38 81.54 14.21
C LEU A 8 -20.05 80.12 14.65
N LEU A 9 -21.03 79.19 14.55
CA LEU A 9 -20.81 77.76 14.72
C LEU A 9 -20.19 77.18 13.44
N LEU A 10 -18.92 76.81 13.51
CA LEU A 10 -18.29 75.99 12.47
C LEU A 10 -18.72 74.53 12.67
N LEU A 11 -19.56 74.05 11.78
CA LEU A 11 -19.84 72.62 11.60
C LEU A 11 -18.64 71.98 10.88
N MET A 12 -17.78 71.30 11.64
CA MET A 12 -16.81 70.40 11.06
C MET A 12 -17.54 69.08 10.73
N SER A 13 -17.82 68.87 9.45
CA SER A 13 -18.24 67.59 8.91
C SER A 13 -17.01 66.67 8.85
N ASN A 14 -16.87 65.73 9.82
CA ASN A 14 -15.97 64.62 9.70
C ASN A 14 -16.48 63.72 8.57
N GLN A 15 -15.90 63.82 7.37
CA GLN A 15 -15.98 62.76 6.36
C GLN A 15 -15.16 61.59 6.86
N CYS A 16 -15.82 60.59 7.35
CA CYS A 16 -15.25 59.29 7.56
C CYS A 16 -15.01 58.66 6.16
N GLU A 17 -13.81 58.70 5.67
CA GLU A 17 -13.42 57.88 4.49
C GLU A 17 -13.55 56.43 4.89
N GLU A 18 -14.57 55.74 4.37
CA GLU A 18 -14.59 54.29 4.37
C GLU A 18 -13.35 53.78 3.64
N LYS A 19 -12.37 53.30 4.42
CA LYS A 19 -11.30 52.49 3.87
C LYS A 19 -11.95 51.25 3.25
N LYS A 20 -12.02 51.23 1.90
CA LYS A 20 -12.28 50.01 1.17
C LYS A 20 -11.24 48.99 1.60
N GLU A 21 -11.67 48.02 2.41
CA GLU A 21 -10.88 46.82 2.66
C GLU A 21 -10.66 46.14 1.31
N ILE A 22 -9.39 46.21 0.83
CA ILE A 22 -8.94 45.38 -0.27
C ILE A 22 -9.10 43.96 0.23
N PRO A 23 -9.94 43.12 -0.43
CA PRO A 23 -10.01 41.73 -0.03
C PRO A 23 -8.61 41.16 -0.18
N MET A 24 -8.00 40.83 0.96
CA MET A 24 -6.78 40.07 0.99
C MET A 24 -7.11 38.72 0.34
N GLN A 25 -6.73 38.56 -0.95
CA GLN A 25 -6.73 37.26 -1.58
C GLN A 25 -5.92 36.35 -0.66
N LYS A 26 -6.61 35.48 0.09
CA LYS A 26 -6.01 34.40 0.79
C LYS A 26 -5.37 33.51 -0.28
N GLN A 27 -4.14 33.84 -0.65
CA GLN A 27 -3.26 32.85 -1.25
C GLN A 27 -3.10 31.77 -0.16
N THR A 28 -3.99 30.80 -0.22
CA THR A 28 -3.76 29.53 0.45
C THR A 28 -2.64 28.86 -0.34
N THR A 29 -1.40 29.23 -0.05
CA THR A 29 -0.28 28.35 -0.34
C THR A 29 -0.55 27.11 0.50
N LYS A 30 -1.11 26.08 -0.14
CA LYS A 30 -1.30 24.79 0.48
C LYS A 30 0.09 24.41 1.00
N ALA A 31 0.22 24.18 2.32
CA ALA A 31 1.49 23.75 2.89
C ALA A 31 1.94 22.51 2.09
N PRO A 32 3.24 22.41 1.73
CA PRO A 32 3.72 21.25 1.02
C PRO A 32 3.43 19.99 1.83
N PHE A 33 2.95 18.94 1.16
CA PHE A 33 2.74 17.65 1.81
C PHE A 33 4.11 17.00 2.10
N LEU A 34 4.29 16.55 3.34
CA LEU A 34 5.47 15.81 3.78
C LEU A 34 4.98 14.49 4.39
N TRP A 35 5.57 13.38 3.97
CA TRP A 35 5.23 12.07 4.51
C TRP A 35 5.48 11.95 6.02
N GLU A 36 6.47 12.66 6.54
CA GLU A 36 6.78 12.73 7.98
C GLU A 36 5.68 13.39 8.81
N ALA A 37 4.81 14.17 8.16
CA ALA A 37 3.67 14.83 8.77
C ALA A 37 2.33 14.27 8.29
N ALA A 38 2.33 13.13 7.61
CA ALA A 38 1.12 12.51 7.10
C ALA A 38 0.28 11.91 8.22
N ASN A 39 -1.03 12.16 8.16
CA ASN A 39 -2.03 11.42 8.92
C ASN A 39 -2.50 10.24 8.08
N VAL A 40 -1.98 9.05 8.38
CA VAL A 40 -2.28 7.83 7.64
C VAL A 40 -3.41 7.07 8.31
N TYR A 41 -4.47 6.76 7.56
CA TYR A 41 -5.53 5.87 8.00
C TYR A 41 -5.26 4.45 7.48
N PHE A 42 -4.99 3.50 8.37
CA PHE A 42 -4.90 2.09 8.02
C PHE A 42 -6.27 1.42 8.13
N LEU A 43 -6.61 0.60 7.15
CA LEU A 43 -7.82 -0.20 7.18
C LEU A 43 -7.62 -1.59 6.57
N LEU A 44 -8.38 -2.58 7.05
CA LEU A 44 -8.54 -3.86 6.38
C LEU A 44 -9.65 -3.71 5.34
N THR A 45 -9.32 -3.94 4.07
CA THR A 45 -10.23 -3.75 2.93
C THR A 45 -11.56 -4.48 3.16
N ASP A 46 -11.50 -5.77 3.47
CA ASP A 46 -12.67 -6.63 3.70
C ASP A 46 -13.55 -6.21 4.89
N ARG A 47 -13.01 -5.45 5.84
CA ARG A 47 -13.67 -5.12 7.12
C ARG A 47 -14.18 -3.69 7.20
N PHE A 48 -13.79 -2.82 6.27
CA PHE A 48 -14.02 -1.40 6.41
C PHE A 48 -15.44 -1.00 6.04
N TYR A 49 -15.85 -1.23 4.81
CA TYR A 49 -17.20 -0.88 4.34
C TYR A 49 -17.56 -1.65 3.08
N ASN A 50 -18.71 -2.36 3.11
CA ASN A 50 -19.25 -3.04 1.95
C ASN A 50 -19.91 -2.02 1.00
N GLY A 51 -19.27 -1.78 -0.13
CA GLY A 51 -19.75 -0.86 -1.17
C GLY A 51 -20.58 -1.55 -2.25
N ASN A 52 -20.37 -2.87 -2.43
CA ASN A 52 -21.04 -3.66 -3.45
C ASN A 52 -21.35 -5.09 -2.97
N PRO A 53 -22.52 -5.35 -2.42
CA PRO A 53 -22.84 -6.68 -1.89
C PRO A 53 -22.91 -7.81 -2.95
N ASN A 54 -22.77 -7.48 -4.24
CA ASN A 54 -22.75 -8.48 -5.30
C ASN A 54 -21.38 -9.16 -5.48
N ASN A 55 -20.32 -8.65 -4.86
CA ASN A 55 -18.98 -9.22 -4.90
C ASN A 55 -18.54 -9.90 -3.60
N ASP A 56 -19.45 -10.08 -2.64
CA ASP A 56 -19.12 -10.67 -1.33
C ASP A 56 -18.67 -12.14 -1.43
N THR A 57 -19.07 -12.86 -2.47
CA THR A 57 -18.75 -14.27 -2.65
C THR A 57 -18.25 -14.57 -4.05
N ASN A 58 -16.98 -14.99 -4.15
CA ASN A 58 -16.33 -15.38 -5.40
C ASN A 58 -15.55 -16.68 -5.22
N PHE A 59 -15.13 -17.28 -6.35
CA PHE A 59 -14.30 -18.50 -6.39
C PHE A 59 -14.84 -19.68 -5.57
N GLY A 60 -16.15 -19.74 -5.33
CA GLY A 60 -16.77 -20.79 -4.53
C GLY A 60 -16.41 -20.74 -3.04
N ARG A 61 -15.99 -19.60 -2.52
CA ARG A 61 -15.65 -19.37 -1.10
C ARG A 61 -16.88 -19.37 -0.20
N THR A 62 -17.58 -20.51 -0.14
CA THR A 62 -18.84 -20.69 0.60
C THR A 62 -18.72 -21.59 1.84
N LYS A 63 -17.52 -22.15 2.08
CA LYS A 63 -17.28 -23.01 3.26
C LYS A 63 -17.44 -22.18 4.53
N LYS A 64 -18.09 -22.78 5.55
CA LYS A 64 -18.19 -22.16 6.86
C LYS A 64 -16.79 -21.96 7.45
N THR A 65 -16.50 -20.76 7.85
CA THR A 65 -15.23 -20.35 8.49
C THR A 65 -15.35 -20.28 10.00
N ALA A 66 -14.21 -20.14 10.68
CA ALA A 66 -14.18 -19.68 12.05
C ALA A 66 -14.70 -18.24 12.14
N VAL A 67 -15.03 -17.79 13.34
CA VAL A 67 -15.57 -16.44 13.57
C VAL A 67 -14.58 -15.38 13.06
N LEU A 68 -15.06 -14.45 12.23
CA LEU A 68 -14.27 -13.40 11.58
C LEU A 68 -13.09 -13.93 10.73
N ARG A 69 -13.18 -15.14 10.18
CA ARG A 69 -12.16 -15.74 9.32
C ARG A 69 -12.62 -15.91 7.87
N GLY A 70 -13.82 -15.46 7.54
CA GLY A 70 -14.33 -15.34 6.17
C GLY A 70 -14.24 -13.94 5.62
N PHE A 71 -14.65 -13.79 4.36
CA PHE A 71 -14.91 -12.47 3.79
C PHE A 71 -16.21 -11.90 4.37
N GLU A 72 -16.18 -10.62 4.75
CA GLU A 72 -17.32 -9.87 5.31
C GLU A 72 -17.84 -8.81 4.34
N GLY A 73 -17.24 -8.70 3.15
CA GLY A 73 -17.72 -7.92 2.02
C GLY A 73 -17.23 -6.47 1.94
N GLY A 74 -16.31 -6.03 2.78
CA GLY A 74 -15.66 -4.73 2.59
C GLY A 74 -14.85 -4.72 1.29
N ASP A 75 -14.89 -3.59 0.54
CA ASP A 75 -14.37 -3.51 -0.80
C ASP A 75 -13.83 -2.12 -1.20
N ILE A 76 -13.17 -2.03 -2.34
CA ILE A 76 -12.61 -0.80 -2.93
C ILE A 76 -13.72 0.24 -3.19
N ILE A 77 -14.91 -0.20 -3.59
CA ILE A 77 -16.06 0.68 -3.83
C ILE A 77 -16.51 1.31 -2.50
N GLY A 78 -16.48 0.56 -1.41
CA GLY A 78 -16.79 1.04 -0.07
C GLY A 78 -15.82 2.11 0.39
N ILE A 79 -14.50 1.89 0.18
CA ILE A 79 -13.48 2.91 0.49
C ILE A 79 -13.74 4.17 -0.34
N THR A 80 -14.01 4.02 -1.66
CA THR A 80 -14.30 5.13 -2.56
C THR A 80 -15.50 5.95 -2.09
N LYS A 81 -16.60 5.29 -1.70
CA LYS A 81 -17.78 5.96 -1.13
C LYS A 81 -17.45 6.79 0.10
N LYS A 82 -16.61 6.27 1.00
CA LYS A 82 -16.21 6.99 2.22
C LYS A 82 -15.31 8.20 1.91
N ILE A 83 -14.51 8.14 0.85
CA ILE A 83 -13.77 9.32 0.36
C ILE A 83 -14.76 10.36 -0.21
N GLU A 84 -15.70 9.93 -1.05
CA GLU A 84 -16.71 10.80 -1.67
C GLU A 84 -17.63 11.48 -0.61
N GLU A 85 -17.91 10.80 0.49
CA GLU A 85 -18.67 11.32 1.63
C GLU A 85 -17.89 12.33 2.51
N GLY A 86 -16.57 12.48 2.29
CA GLY A 86 -15.71 13.36 3.09
C GLY A 86 -15.22 12.76 4.41
N TYR A 87 -15.54 11.49 4.70
CA TYR A 87 -15.22 10.83 5.98
C TYR A 87 -13.75 10.99 6.38
N PHE A 88 -12.82 10.76 5.45
CA PHE A 88 -11.39 10.87 5.73
C PHE A 88 -10.93 12.32 5.88
N ASN A 89 -11.48 13.24 5.10
CA ASN A 89 -11.16 14.66 5.21
C ASN A 89 -11.65 15.25 6.54
N ASP A 90 -12.82 14.87 7.02
CA ASP A 90 -13.36 15.30 8.32
C ASP A 90 -12.49 14.80 9.50
N LEU A 91 -11.83 13.65 9.33
CA LEU A 91 -10.85 13.13 10.29
C LEU A 91 -9.45 13.76 10.15
N GLY A 92 -9.22 14.63 9.15
CA GLY A 92 -7.91 15.20 8.86
C GLY A 92 -6.92 14.21 8.25
N ILE A 93 -7.41 13.14 7.64
CA ILE A 93 -6.60 12.11 6.97
C ILE A 93 -6.15 12.63 5.60
N ASN A 94 -4.87 12.43 5.28
CA ASN A 94 -4.28 12.84 4.01
C ASN A 94 -3.54 11.72 3.28
N ALA A 95 -3.51 10.51 3.87
CA ALA A 95 -3.09 9.26 3.22
C ALA A 95 -3.91 8.08 3.74
N ILE A 96 -4.25 7.14 2.87
CA ILE A 96 -4.95 5.90 3.23
C ILE A 96 -4.04 4.73 2.86
N TRP A 97 -3.77 3.85 3.82
CA TRP A 97 -3.15 2.56 3.61
C TRP A 97 -4.18 1.45 3.84
N PHE A 98 -4.33 0.54 2.90
CA PHE A 98 -5.20 -0.62 3.02
C PHE A 98 -4.51 -1.92 2.66
N THR A 99 -5.02 -3.03 3.22
CA THR A 99 -4.47 -4.37 3.03
C THR A 99 -4.41 -4.78 1.57
N PRO A 100 -3.53 -5.76 1.20
CA PRO A 100 -3.34 -6.15 -0.19
C PRO A 100 -4.65 -6.54 -0.87
N VAL A 101 -4.82 -6.17 -2.13
CA VAL A 101 -6.05 -6.41 -2.91
C VAL A 101 -5.84 -7.32 -4.12
N VAL A 102 -4.62 -7.82 -4.32
CA VAL A 102 -4.33 -8.80 -5.38
C VAL A 102 -5.12 -10.10 -5.15
N GLU A 103 -5.29 -10.90 -6.20
CA GLU A 103 -6.04 -12.16 -6.10
C GLU A 103 -5.44 -13.09 -5.05
N GLN A 104 -6.29 -13.51 -4.12
CA GLN A 104 -5.95 -14.38 -3.01
C GLN A 104 -6.22 -15.85 -3.36
N ILE A 105 -5.65 -16.78 -2.60
CA ILE A 105 -5.98 -18.21 -2.73
C ILE A 105 -7.49 -18.43 -2.71
N HIS A 106 -7.94 -19.43 -3.46
CA HIS A 106 -9.38 -19.73 -3.56
C HIS A 106 -9.87 -20.64 -2.43
N GLY A 107 -9.01 -21.53 -1.97
CA GLY A 107 -9.29 -22.44 -0.87
C GLY A 107 -9.21 -21.77 0.50
N SER A 108 -9.47 -22.56 1.54
CA SER A 108 -9.33 -22.15 2.92
C SER A 108 -8.39 -23.09 3.67
N VAL A 109 -7.69 -22.58 4.67
CA VAL A 109 -6.83 -23.35 5.55
C VAL A 109 -7.30 -23.25 6.99
N ASP A 110 -6.98 -24.26 7.81
CA ASP A 110 -7.22 -24.22 9.25
C ASP A 110 -5.95 -23.69 9.94
N GLU A 111 -6.06 -22.52 10.56
CA GLU A 111 -4.98 -21.90 11.33
C GLU A 111 -5.02 -22.30 12.82
N GLY A 112 -5.60 -23.45 13.15
CA GLY A 112 -5.73 -23.95 14.52
C GLY A 112 -6.97 -23.41 15.26
N THR A 113 -7.70 -22.47 14.65
CA THR A 113 -8.94 -21.90 15.19
C THR A 113 -10.16 -22.20 14.32
N GLY A 114 -9.97 -22.95 13.24
CA GLY A 114 -10.94 -23.29 12.20
C GLY A 114 -10.61 -22.67 10.86
N SER A 115 -11.46 -22.94 9.87
CA SER A 115 -11.21 -22.57 8.48
C SER A 115 -11.13 -21.06 8.27
N THR A 116 -10.10 -20.62 7.56
CA THR A 116 -9.79 -19.21 7.23
C THR A 116 -9.64 -19.06 5.72
N TYR A 117 -10.23 -18.03 5.11
CA TYR A 117 -9.94 -17.56 3.77
C TYR A 117 -8.94 -16.39 3.76
N GLY A 118 -8.40 -16.04 2.62
CA GLY A 118 -7.45 -14.92 2.45
C GLY A 118 -8.07 -13.51 2.55
N PHE A 119 -9.07 -13.30 3.40
CA PHE A 119 -9.81 -12.03 3.54
C PHE A 119 -8.92 -10.84 3.90
N HIS A 120 -7.79 -11.11 4.56
CA HIS A 120 -6.82 -10.10 4.99
C HIS A 120 -5.90 -9.61 3.86
N GLY A 121 -5.85 -10.31 2.71
CA GLY A 121 -5.07 -9.89 1.54
C GLY A 121 -3.63 -10.42 1.46
N TYR A 122 -3.11 -11.11 2.49
CA TYR A 122 -1.71 -11.53 2.55
C TYR A 122 -1.45 -12.95 1.98
N TRP A 123 -2.42 -13.57 1.34
CA TRP A 123 -2.28 -14.89 0.74
C TRP A 123 -2.38 -14.82 -0.78
N ALA A 124 -1.44 -14.06 -1.37
CA ALA A 124 -1.41 -13.80 -2.81
C ALA A 124 -1.30 -15.09 -3.64
N LYS A 125 -2.13 -15.18 -4.68
CA LYS A 125 -2.13 -16.22 -5.72
C LYS A 125 -1.70 -15.64 -7.07
N ASP A 126 -2.14 -14.43 -7.39
CA ASP A 126 -1.84 -13.75 -8.64
C ASP A 126 -1.70 -12.24 -8.40
N TRP A 127 -0.50 -11.70 -8.60
CA TRP A 127 -0.22 -10.26 -8.47
C TRP A 127 -0.74 -9.43 -9.64
N THR A 128 -1.11 -10.07 -10.76
CA THR A 128 -1.55 -9.40 -12.00
C THR A 128 -3.06 -9.17 -12.06
N SER A 129 -3.80 -9.61 -11.04
CA SER A 129 -5.25 -9.46 -10.92
C SER A 129 -5.63 -8.97 -9.54
N LEU A 130 -6.76 -8.26 -9.43
CA LEU A 130 -7.40 -8.01 -8.14
C LEU A 130 -8.29 -9.20 -7.74
N ASP A 131 -8.42 -9.43 -6.44
CA ASP A 131 -9.42 -10.35 -5.92
C ASP A 131 -10.81 -9.75 -6.15
N PRO A 132 -11.72 -10.45 -6.81
CA PRO A 132 -13.05 -9.92 -7.11
C PRO A 132 -13.88 -9.63 -5.85
N ASN A 133 -13.56 -10.24 -4.69
CA ASN A 133 -14.17 -9.83 -3.42
C ASN A 133 -13.79 -8.39 -3.01
N PHE A 134 -12.62 -7.91 -3.43
CA PHE A 134 -12.20 -6.54 -3.18
C PHE A 134 -12.61 -5.57 -4.28
N GLY A 135 -12.83 -6.04 -5.51
CA GLY A 135 -13.24 -5.21 -6.63
C GLY A 135 -12.48 -5.50 -7.93
N THR A 136 -12.56 -4.55 -8.86
CA THR A 136 -11.93 -4.63 -10.17
C THR A 136 -10.82 -3.59 -10.34
N MET A 137 -9.96 -3.75 -11.37
CA MET A 137 -8.96 -2.74 -11.76
C MET A 137 -9.59 -1.37 -12.01
N LYS A 138 -10.80 -1.35 -12.58
CA LYS A 138 -11.57 -0.11 -12.79
C LYS A 138 -11.98 0.55 -11.47
N ASP A 139 -12.34 -0.25 -10.47
CA ASP A 139 -12.72 0.26 -9.15
C ASP A 139 -11.49 0.84 -8.43
N LEU A 140 -10.32 0.18 -8.53
CA LEU A 140 -9.08 0.70 -7.99
C LEU A 140 -8.67 2.02 -8.65
N LYS A 141 -8.77 2.09 -9.99
CA LYS A 141 -8.52 3.37 -10.67
C LYS A 141 -9.44 4.48 -10.18
N LYS A 142 -10.74 4.18 -10.06
CA LYS A 142 -11.71 5.16 -9.54
C LYS A 142 -11.36 5.58 -8.12
N LEU A 143 -10.93 4.66 -7.27
CA LEU A 143 -10.52 4.94 -5.89
C LEU A 143 -9.36 5.92 -5.88
N VAL A 144 -8.27 5.64 -6.62
CA VAL A 144 -7.08 6.50 -6.67
C VAL A 144 -7.42 7.89 -7.22
N ASP A 145 -8.14 7.96 -8.36
CA ASP A 145 -8.56 9.22 -8.96
C ASP A 145 -9.44 10.06 -7.99
N THR A 146 -10.31 9.38 -7.22
CA THR A 146 -11.16 10.05 -6.22
C THR A 146 -10.35 10.53 -5.03
N ALA A 147 -9.41 9.72 -4.54
CA ALA A 147 -8.52 10.09 -3.44
C ALA A 147 -7.68 11.31 -3.81
N HIS A 148 -7.05 11.31 -4.99
CA HIS A 148 -6.24 12.43 -5.47
C HIS A 148 -7.06 13.73 -5.60
N LYS A 149 -8.28 13.67 -6.14
CA LYS A 149 -9.18 14.85 -6.19
C LYS A 149 -9.51 15.41 -4.81
N ASN A 150 -9.49 14.57 -3.78
CA ASN A 150 -9.71 14.98 -2.38
C ASN A 150 -8.41 15.26 -1.61
N GLY A 151 -7.25 15.26 -2.29
CA GLY A 151 -5.94 15.54 -1.69
C GLY A 151 -5.41 14.42 -0.80
N ILE A 152 -5.90 13.20 -0.97
CA ILE A 152 -5.55 11.99 -0.20
C ILE A 152 -4.62 11.12 -1.05
N ARG A 153 -3.50 10.64 -0.46
CA ARG A 153 -2.55 9.71 -1.09
C ARG A 153 -2.98 8.28 -0.79
N ILE A 154 -2.67 7.39 -1.73
CA ILE A 154 -2.96 5.96 -1.61
C ILE A 154 -1.67 5.18 -1.43
N VAL A 155 -1.60 4.42 -0.34
CA VAL A 155 -0.54 3.46 -0.04
C VAL A 155 -1.15 2.06 -0.13
N LEU A 156 -0.68 1.27 -1.09
CA LEU A 156 -1.03 -0.16 -1.15
C LEU A 156 -0.12 -0.98 -0.26
N ASP A 157 -0.52 -2.20 0.02
CA ASP A 157 0.31 -3.18 0.69
C ASP A 157 0.97 -4.10 -0.34
N GLY A 158 2.29 -4.23 -0.28
CA GLY A 158 3.10 -4.99 -1.23
C GLY A 158 3.71 -6.22 -0.58
N VAL A 159 3.25 -7.40 -0.99
CA VAL A 159 3.79 -8.69 -0.53
C VAL A 159 4.74 -9.25 -1.59
N ILE A 160 6.03 -9.37 -1.27
CA ILE A 160 7.05 -9.95 -2.17
C ILE A 160 7.51 -11.31 -1.65
N ASN A 161 7.53 -11.50 -0.35
CA ASN A 161 8.20 -12.61 0.32
C ASN A 161 7.55 -13.98 0.08
N HIS A 162 6.24 -14.08 -0.05
CA HIS A 162 5.54 -15.37 -0.04
C HIS A 162 4.29 -15.38 -0.92
N THR A 163 3.89 -16.59 -1.33
CA THR A 163 2.57 -16.87 -1.90
C THR A 163 1.59 -17.20 -0.77
N GLY A 164 0.30 -17.31 -1.10
CA GLY A 164 -0.67 -17.88 -0.17
C GLY A 164 -0.42 -19.36 0.11
N PRO A 165 -1.05 -19.90 1.17
CA PRO A 165 -1.00 -21.33 1.52
C PRO A 165 -1.43 -22.25 0.37
N VAL A 166 -0.86 -23.46 0.38
CA VAL A 166 -1.24 -24.52 -0.54
C VAL A 166 -2.58 -25.13 -0.09
N THR A 167 -3.52 -25.23 -1.03
CA THR A 167 -4.82 -25.89 -0.84
C THR A 167 -5.14 -26.83 -2.01
N GLU A 168 -6.23 -27.56 -1.96
CA GLU A 168 -6.68 -28.37 -3.11
C GLU A 168 -6.97 -27.51 -4.35
N GLN A 169 -7.33 -26.25 -4.19
CA GLN A 169 -7.61 -25.29 -5.26
C GLN A 169 -6.41 -24.44 -5.64
N ASP A 170 -5.38 -24.44 -4.80
CA ASP A 170 -4.22 -23.57 -4.92
C ASP A 170 -2.95 -24.41 -4.80
N PRO A 171 -2.52 -25.06 -5.90
CA PRO A 171 -1.32 -25.89 -5.88
C PRO A 171 -0.07 -25.04 -5.62
N VAL A 172 0.94 -25.65 -5.00
CA VAL A 172 2.22 -25.02 -4.77
C VAL A 172 2.85 -24.57 -6.11
N TRP A 173 3.46 -23.41 -6.10
CA TRP A 173 4.23 -22.89 -7.24
C TRP A 173 5.47 -23.75 -7.52
N PRO A 174 6.06 -23.67 -8.73
CA PRO A 174 7.25 -24.45 -9.07
C PRO A 174 8.40 -24.26 -8.05
N LYS A 175 9.16 -25.32 -7.82
CA LYS A 175 10.28 -25.34 -6.85
C LYS A 175 11.44 -24.39 -7.16
N ASP A 176 11.48 -23.82 -8.35
CA ASP A 176 12.41 -22.78 -8.75
C ASP A 176 11.85 -21.37 -8.54
N TRP A 177 10.59 -21.27 -8.10
CA TRP A 177 9.93 -20.06 -7.66
C TRP A 177 9.86 -19.95 -6.14
N VAL A 178 9.56 -21.07 -5.46
CA VAL A 178 9.29 -21.08 -4.03
C VAL A 178 10.01 -22.20 -3.30
N ARG A 179 10.31 -21.96 -2.03
CA ARG A 179 10.62 -23.00 -1.04
C ARG A 179 9.40 -23.27 -0.14
N THR A 180 9.29 -24.49 0.35
CA THR A 180 8.23 -24.91 1.28
C THR A 180 8.75 -25.25 2.67
N GLY A 181 9.96 -24.84 2.98
CA GLY A 181 10.65 -25.03 4.25
C GLY A 181 12.17 -24.81 4.10
N PRO A 182 12.92 -24.83 5.21
CA PRO A 182 12.44 -24.98 6.59
C PRO A 182 11.67 -23.74 7.10
N THR A 183 10.90 -23.90 8.16
CA THR A 183 10.27 -22.75 8.85
C THR A 183 11.32 -21.94 9.59
N CYS A 184 11.15 -20.62 9.63
CA CYS A 184 12.08 -19.69 10.23
C CYS A 184 12.31 -19.96 11.72
N THR A 185 13.56 -19.83 12.16
CA THR A 185 13.93 -19.97 13.57
C THR A 185 14.45 -18.69 14.20
N TYR A 186 14.64 -17.64 13.39
CA TYR A 186 15.00 -16.29 13.84
C TYR A 186 16.26 -16.18 14.71
N LYS A 187 17.23 -17.06 14.49
CA LYS A 187 18.49 -17.08 15.25
C LYS A 187 19.51 -16.09 14.71
N ASP A 188 19.51 -15.92 13.40
CA ASP A 188 20.47 -15.13 12.63
C ASP A 188 19.82 -14.68 11.32
N TYR A 189 20.61 -14.00 10.48
CA TYR A 189 20.16 -13.48 9.20
C TYR A 189 19.65 -14.58 8.27
N GLU A 190 20.42 -15.67 8.10
CA GLU A 190 20.06 -16.76 7.18
C GLU A 190 18.78 -17.47 7.61
N THR A 191 18.64 -17.78 8.90
CA THR A 191 17.44 -18.45 9.46
C THR A 191 16.22 -17.55 9.56
N THR A 192 16.35 -16.28 9.14
CA THR A 192 15.26 -15.31 9.03
C THR A 192 14.90 -15.05 7.56
N THR A 193 15.85 -15.13 6.62
CA THR A 193 15.64 -14.75 5.22
C THR A 193 15.50 -15.92 4.26
N ALA A 194 16.03 -17.11 4.60
CA ALA A 194 16.00 -18.30 3.73
C ALA A 194 15.09 -19.40 4.29
N CYS A 195 13.87 -19.04 4.67
CA CYS A 195 12.93 -19.91 5.39
C CYS A 195 11.49 -19.51 5.16
N THR A 196 10.52 -20.37 5.42
CA THR A 196 9.10 -20.04 5.41
C THR A 196 8.67 -19.39 6.75
N LEU A 197 7.84 -18.36 6.70
CA LEU A 197 7.35 -17.66 7.91
C LEU A 197 6.63 -18.61 8.87
N VAL A 198 5.76 -19.43 8.31
CA VAL A 198 5.00 -20.48 9.00
C VAL A 198 4.91 -21.71 8.11
N GLU A 199 4.48 -22.83 8.69
CA GLU A 199 4.18 -24.02 7.92
C GLU A 199 3.09 -23.73 6.87
N ASN A 200 3.20 -24.37 5.70
CA ASN A 200 2.29 -24.22 4.56
C ASN A 200 2.14 -22.75 4.03
N LEU A 201 3.17 -21.93 4.19
CA LEU A 201 3.23 -20.60 3.55
C LEU A 201 4.49 -20.56 2.66
N PRO A 202 4.39 -20.95 1.37
CA PRO A 202 5.56 -21.03 0.50
C PRO A 202 6.24 -19.67 0.34
N ASP A 203 7.55 -19.66 0.56
CA ASP A 203 8.40 -18.49 0.51
C ASP A 203 8.98 -18.33 -0.92
N ILE A 204 8.88 -17.15 -1.50
CA ILE A 204 9.45 -16.84 -2.81
C ILE A 204 10.97 -16.84 -2.71
N LEU A 205 11.65 -17.46 -3.68
CA LEU A 205 13.11 -17.47 -3.76
C LEU A 205 13.64 -16.08 -4.17
N THR A 206 13.44 -15.09 -3.30
CA THR A 206 13.75 -13.69 -3.59
C THR A 206 15.25 -13.42 -3.75
N GLU A 207 16.09 -14.27 -3.18
CA GLU A 207 17.55 -14.23 -3.30
C GLU A 207 18.06 -14.94 -4.56
N SER A 208 17.20 -15.67 -5.29
CA SER A 208 17.64 -16.47 -6.44
C SER A 208 18.00 -15.58 -7.63
N GLY A 209 19.23 -15.72 -8.10
CA GLY A 209 19.67 -15.16 -9.38
C GLY A 209 19.34 -16.04 -10.59
N LYS A 210 18.67 -17.18 -10.39
CA LYS A 210 18.31 -18.10 -11.47
C LYS A 210 17.10 -17.61 -12.23
N GLU A 211 17.19 -17.57 -13.55
CA GLU A 211 16.05 -17.28 -14.40
C GLU A 211 15.04 -18.44 -14.41
N VAL A 212 13.77 -18.08 -14.44
CA VAL A 212 12.63 -19.00 -14.42
C VAL A 212 11.58 -18.60 -15.46
N ASP A 213 10.81 -19.58 -15.91
CA ASP A 213 9.63 -19.32 -16.72
C ASP A 213 8.42 -18.97 -15.85
N ILE A 214 7.40 -18.31 -16.44
CA ILE A 214 6.11 -18.06 -15.78
C ILE A 214 5.50 -19.40 -15.34
N PRO A 215 5.00 -19.51 -14.11
CA PRO A 215 4.31 -20.72 -13.66
C PRO A 215 3.21 -21.13 -14.61
N VAL A 216 3.16 -22.40 -15.01
CA VAL A 216 2.20 -22.91 -16.00
C VAL A 216 0.75 -22.62 -15.59
N ALA A 217 0.44 -22.69 -14.29
CA ALA A 217 -0.89 -22.36 -13.78
C ALA A 217 -1.28 -20.90 -14.08
N LEU A 218 -0.34 -19.97 -13.86
CA LEU A 218 -0.56 -18.54 -14.13
C LEU A 218 -0.66 -18.27 -15.63
N ALA A 219 0.23 -18.84 -16.45
CA ALA A 219 0.15 -18.73 -17.89
C ALA A 219 -1.17 -19.26 -18.47
N ASN A 220 -1.67 -20.39 -17.94
CA ASN A 220 -2.96 -20.96 -18.35
C ASN A 220 -4.14 -20.07 -17.93
N LYS A 221 -4.08 -19.46 -16.74
CA LYS A 221 -5.06 -18.46 -16.31
C LYS A 221 -5.09 -17.28 -17.26
N TRP A 222 -3.95 -16.68 -17.59
CA TRP A 222 -3.87 -15.58 -18.55
C TRP A 222 -4.40 -15.92 -19.93
N LYS A 223 -4.18 -17.17 -20.42
CA LYS A 223 -4.76 -17.64 -21.68
C LYS A 223 -6.26 -17.77 -21.61
N ALA A 224 -6.81 -18.30 -20.51
CA ALA A 224 -8.25 -18.42 -20.30
C ALA A 224 -8.94 -17.05 -20.23
N GLU A 225 -8.26 -16.04 -19.69
CA GLU A 225 -8.71 -14.66 -19.57
C GLU A 225 -8.44 -13.82 -20.85
N GLY A 226 -7.75 -14.38 -21.83
CA GLY A 226 -7.45 -13.69 -23.10
C GLY A 226 -6.39 -12.60 -23.01
N ARG A 227 -5.60 -12.55 -21.93
CA ARG A 227 -4.58 -11.51 -21.68
C ARG A 227 -3.13 -12.00 -21.79
N TYR A 228 -2.91 -13.28 -22.10
CA TYR A 228 -1.55 -13.88 -22.11
C TYR A 228 -0.55 -13.12 -22.99
N GLU A 229 -0.93 -12.77 -24.22
CA GLU A 229 -0.03 -12.05 -25.14
C GLU A 229 0.31 -10.64 -24.63
N LEU A 230 -0.64 -9.97 -23.99
CA LEU A 230 -0.41 -8.66 -23.37
C LEU A 230 0.58 -8.77 -22.22
N GLU A 231 0.33 -9.69 -21.29
CA GLU A 231 1.20 -9.91 -20.11
C GLU A 231 2.62 -10.27 -20.53
N MET A 232 2.77 -11.18 -21.50
CA MET A 232 4.09 -11.57 -22.00
C MET A 232 4.81 -10.39 -22.67
N LYS A 233 4.10 -9.58 -23.45
CA LYS A 233 4.69 -8.39 -24.07
C LYS A 233 5.15 -7.38 -23.02
N GLU A 234 4.37 -7.12 -22.01
CA GLU A 234 4.72 -6.18 -20.94
C GLU A 234 5.92 -6.67 -20.14
N LEU A 235 6.02 -7.98 -19.90
CA LEU A 235 7.21 -8.60 -19.30
C LEU A 235 8.43 -8.41 -20.19
N ASP A 236 8.31 -8.67 -21.50
CA ASP A 236 9.42 -8.49 -22.46
C ASP A 236 9.90 -7.03 -22.48
N ASP A 237 8.97 -6.08 -22.51
CA ASP A 237 9.26 -4.64 -22.49
C ASP A 237 9.96 -4.22 -21.16
N PHE A 238 9.50 -4.73 -20.02
CA PHE A 238 10.12 -4.48 -18.73
C PHE A 238 11.55 -5.01 -18.65
N PHE A 239 11.76 -6.26 -18.99
CA PHE A 239 13.09 -6.89 -18.92
C PHE A 239 14.05 -6.30 -19.96
N ALA A 240 13.57 -5.93 -21.15
CA ALA A 240 14.37 -5.21 -22.15
C ALA A 240 14.80 -3.82 -21.66
N ARG A 241 13.91 -3.09 -20.99
CA ARG A 241 14.17 -1.76 -20.42
C ARG A 241 15.16 -1.80 -19.26
N THR A 242 14.98 -2.74 -18.34
CA THR A 242 15.75 -2.79 -17.09
C THR A 242 17.05 -3.54 -17.21
N GLY A 243 17.15 -4.52 -18.12
CA GLY A 243 18.25 -5.47 -18.21
C GLY A 243 18.30 -6.46 -17.05
N TYR A 244 17.25 -6.53 -16.22
CA TYR A 244 17.17 -7.48 -15.13
C TYR A 244 17.01 -8.92 -15.66
N PRO A 245 17.56 -9.93 -14.96
CA PRO A 245 17.28 -11.33 -15.26
C PRO A 245 15.83 -11.69 -14.89
N ARG A 246 15.27 -12.69 -15.56
CA ARG A 246 13.89 -13.16 -15.32
C ARG A 246 13.81 -14.06 -14.09
N THR A 247 14.10 -13.49 -12.92
CA THR A 247 14.03 -14.18 -11.62
C THR A 247 12.67 -14.02 -10.97
N PRO A 248 12.28 -14.88 -10.00
CA PRO A 248 11.01 -14.75 -9.26
C PRO A 248 10.78 -13.33 -8.74
N THR A 249 11.79 -12.74 -8.09
CA THR A 249 11.73 -11.38 -7.56
C THR A 249 11.43 -10.33 -8.61
N ASN A 250 12.12 -10.39 -9.77
CA ASN A 250 11.99 -9.35 -10.78
C ASN A 250 10.64 -9.41 -11.51
N TYR A 251 9.99 -10.58 -11.59
CA TYR A 251 8.60 -10.69 -12.02
C TYR A 251 7.65 -9.98 -11.04
N ILE A 252 7.81 -10.23 -9.73
CA ILE A 252 6.94 -9.60 -8.72
C ILE A 252 7.17 -8.09 -8.67
N ILE A 253 8.40 -7.61 -8.79
CA ILE A 253 8.72 -6.18 -8.90
C ILE A 253 7.97 -5.57 -10.09
N LYS A 254 8.01 -6.21 -11.26
CA LYS A 254 7.27 -5.76 -12.44
C LYS A 254 5.78 -5.67 -12.14
N TRP A 255 5.16 -6.73 -11.64
CA TRP A 255 3.73 -6.76 -11.37
C TRP A 255 3.27 -5.73 -10.34
N LEU A 256 4.05 -5.49 -9.29
CA LEU A 256 3.75 -4.44 -8.31
C LEU A 256 3.94 -3.03 -8.90
N THR A 257 4.93 -2.82 -9.77
CA THR A 257 5.13 -1.51 -10.40
C THR A 257 4.07 -1.18 -11.46
N ASP A 258 3.37 -2.17 -12.01
CA ASP A 258 2.24 -1.94 -12.92
C ASP A 258 1.11 -1.16 -12.24
N TYR A 259 0.83 -1.43 -10.96
CA TYR A 259 -0.15 -0.67 -10.18
C TYR A 259 0.20 0.82 -10.09
N ILE A 260 1.50 1.14 -10.09
CA ILE A 260 1.96 2.53 -10.09
C ILE A 260 1.76 3.16 -11.47
N VAL A 261 2.20 2.47 -12.52
CA VAL A 261 2.12 2.97 -13.91
C VAL A 261 0.67 3.16 -14.34
N GLU A 262 -0.23 2.28 -13.94
CA GLU A 262 -1.63 2.27 -14.36
C GLU A 262 -2.50 3.19 -13.52
N PHE A 263 -2.35 3.16 -12.19
CA PHE A 263 -3.27 3.83 -11.28
C PHE A 263 -2.67 5.06 -10.60
N GLY A 264 -1.34 5.14 -10.43
CA GLY A 264 -0.69 6.25 -9.75
C GLY A 264 -0.83 6.22 -8.25
N ILE A 265 -0.80 5.02 -7.66
CA ILE A 265 -0.66 4.91 -6.20
C ILE A 265 0.59 5.64 -5.73
N ASP A 266 0.56 6.22 -4.54
CA ASP A 266 1.60 7.13 -4.05
C ASP A 266 2.68 6.43 -3.23
N GLY A 267 2.40 5.21 -2.76
CA GLY A 267 3.34 4.45 -1.96
C GLY A 267 2.98 2.98 -1.81
N TYR A 268 3.96 2.23 -1.28
CA TYR A 268 3.78 0.88 -0.78
C TYR A 268 4.15 0.79 0.70
N ARG A 269 3.33 0.08 1.47
CA ARG A 269 3.80 -0.57 2.67
C ARG A 269 4.32 -1.95 2.27
N ALA A 270 5.63 -2.17 2.46
CA ALA A 270 6.24 -3.45 2.17
C ALA A 270 6.04 -4.40 3.35
N ASP A 271 5.43 -5.54 3.05
CA ASP A 271 5.19 -6.63 3.99
C ASP A 271 6.47 -7.42 4.28
N THR A 272 6.63 -7.90 5.51
CA THR A 272 7.65 -8.88 5.92
C THR A 272 9.09 -8.55 5.47
N VAL A 273 9.48 -7.27 5.52
CA VAL A 273 10.72 -6.73 4.93
C VAL A 273 11.97 -7.47 5.35
N LYS A 274 12.07 -7.86 6.64
CA LYS A 274 13.27 -8.52 7.18
C LYS A 274 13.47 -9.95 6.66
N HIS A 275 12.46 -10.53 6.02
CA HIS A 275 12.51 -11.88 5.45
C HIS A 275 13.03 -11.92 4.02
N THR A 276 13.17 -10.75 3.40
CA THR A 276 13.69 -10.57 2.04
C THR A 276 15.05 -9.89 2.10
N HIS A 277 15.96 -10.26 1.20
CA HIS A 277 17.28 -9.64 1.13
C HIS A 277 17.18 -8.13 0.86
N PRO A 278 17.99 -7.29 1.53
CA PRO A 278 17.89 -5.82 1.41
C PRO A 278 18.02 -5.28 -0.01
N GLU A 279 18.83 -5.94 -0.83
CA GLU A 279 19.08 -5.56 -2.23
C GLU A 279 17.82 -5.62 -3.10
N VAL A 280 16.88 -6.51 -2.75
CA VAL A 280 15.58 -6.62 -3.42
C VAL A 280 14.77 -5.33 -3.23
N TRP A 281 14.79 -4.79 -2.02
CA TRP A 281 14.06 -3.57 -1.70
C TRP A 281 14.65 -2.34 -2.41
N LEU A 282 15.98 -2.28 -2.53
CA LEU A 282 16.63 -1.22 -3.29
C LEU A 282 16.25 -1.27 -4.79
N ALA A 283 16.21 -2.46 -5.38
CA ALA A 283 15.75 -2.65 -6.75
C ALA A 283 14.26 -2.29 -6.89
N PHE A 284 13.43 -2.74 -5.96
CA PHE A 284 11.99 -2.42 -5.95
C PHE A 284 11.75 -0.90 -5.86
N LYS A 285 12.41 -0.21 -4.92
CA LYS A 285 12.27 1.25 -4.78
C LYS A 285 12.67 1.99 -6.06
N LYS A 286 13.78 1.59 -6.68
CA LYS A 286 14.23 2.18 -7.94
C LYS A 286 13.18 2.07 -9.05
N GLU A 287 12.57 0.89 -9.20
CA GLU A 287 11.55 0.67 -10.23
C GLU A 287 10.22 1.35 -9.87
N CYS A 288 9.86 1.42 -8.58
CA CYS A 288 8.71 2.21 -8.11
C CYS A 288 8.86 3.70 -8.44
N ASP A 289 10.04 4.29 -8.18
CA ASP A 289 10.31 5.69 -8.52
C ASP A 289 10.21 5.93 -10.02
N ALA A 290 10.78 5.04 -10.85
CA ALA A 290 10.70 5.14 -12.30
C ALA A 290 9.25 5.04 -12.81
N ALA A 291 8.47 4.12 -12.27
CA ALA A 291 7.06 3.93 -12.58
C ALA A 291 6.23 5.17 -12.19
N PHE A 292 6.49 5.74 -11.03
CA PHE A 292 5.77 6.92 -10.53
C PHE A 292 6.09 8.19 -11.34
N VAL A 293 7.35 8.36 -11.74
CA VAL A 293 7.73 9.44 -12.68
C VAL A 293 7.00 9.26 -14.01
N GLN A 294 6.94 8.05 -14.54
CA GLN A 294 6.21 7.77 -15.79
C GLN A 294 4.71 8.10 -15.64
N TRP A 295 4.08 7.71 -14.53
CA TRP A 295 2.69 8.01 -14.27
C TRP A 295 2.44 9.52 -14.15
N LYS A 296 3.26 10.24 -13.38
CA LYS A 296 3.16 11.71 -13.25
C LYS A 296 3.26 12.42 -14.60
N GLN A 297 4.15 11.99 -15.48
CA GLN A 297 4.29 12.55 -16.82
C GLN A 297 3.04 12.35 -17.68
N LYS A 298 2.37 11.22 -17.54
CA LYS A 298 1.14 10.89 -18.29
C LYS A 298 -0.12 11.56 -17.71
N ASN A 299 -0.10 11.92 -16.43
CA ASN A 299 -1.26 12.39 -15.70
C ASN A 299 -0.99 13.68 -14.91
N PRO A 300 -0.48 14.77 -15.56
CA PRO A 300 -0.03 15.97 -14.87
C PRO A 300 -1.13 16.63 -14.02
N ASP A 301 -2.39 16.51 -14.43
CA ASP A 301 -3.54 17.11 -13.73
C ASP A 301 -3.93 16.36 -12.45
N LEU A 302 -3.42 15.14 -12.25
CA LEU A 302 -3.69 14.31 -11.06
C LEU A 302 -2.53 14.30 -10.07
N VAL A 303 -1.40 14.91 -10.41
CA VAL A 303 -0.23 14.99 -9.54
C VAL A 303 -0.53 15.89 -8.34
N LEU A 304 -0.34 15.36 -7.14
CA LEU A 304 -0.62 16.07 -5.90
C LEU A 304 0.57 16.90 -5.39
N ASP A 305 1.80 16.44 -5.64
CA ASP A 305 3.04 17.03 -5.16
C ASP A 305 4.27 16.49 -5.94
N ASP A 306 5.46 16.98 -5.60
CA ASP A 306 6.72 16.58 -6.24
C ASP A 306 7.46 15.45 -5.52
N ASN A 307 6.86 14.83 -4.49
CA ASN A 307 7.49 13.75 -3.77
C ASN A 307 7.81 12.55 -4.68
N SER A 308 8.89 11.85 -4.37
CA SER A 308 9.17 10.52 -4.92
C SER A 308 8.16 9.49 -4.41
N PHE A 309 8.15 8.31 -5.00
CA PHE A 309 7.30 7.23 -4.52
C PHE A 309 7.62 6.87 -3.07
N TYR A 310 6.60 6.74 -2.23
CA TYR A 310 6.80 6.45 -0.80
C TYR A 310 6.90 4.95 -0.53
N LEU A 311 7.90 4.55 0.25
CA LEU A 311 8.07 3.16 0.67
C LEU A 311 8.24 3.10 2.18
N VAL A 312 7.28 2.49 2.88
CA VAL A 312 7.36 2.20 4.32
C VAL A 312 7.48 0.70 4.56
N GLY A 313 8.41 0.28 5.42
CA GLY A 313 8.72 -1.12 5.66
C GLY A 313 8.15 -1.67 6.96
N GLU A 314 7.56 -2.88 6.89
CA GLU A 314 7.33 -3.70 8.07
C GLU A 314 8.57 -4.54 8.38
N VAL A 315 9.43 -4.02 9.24
CA VAL A 315 10.53 -4.77 9.85
C VAL A 315 10.07 -5.16 11.25
N TYR A 316 9.36 -6.29 11.38
CA TYR A 316 8.76 -6.69 12.66
C TYR A 316 9.81 -6.76 13.77
N GLY A 317 9.55 -6.02 14.85
CA GLY A 317 10.46 -5.85 15.98
C GLY A 317 11.45 -4.68 15.84
N TYR A 318 11.42 -3.91 14.75
CA TYR A 318 12.20 -2.67 14.66
C TYR A 318 11.68 -1.66 15.68
N GLY A 319 12.62 -1.02 16.39
CA GLY A 319 12.37 0.07 17.33
C GLY A 319 13.19 1.29 16.96
N ALA A 320 12.56 2.46 16.95
CA ALA A 320 13.24 3.72 16.64
C ALA A 320 14.39 4.06 17.62
N SER A 321 14.35 3.56 18.85
CA SER A 321 15.44 3.68 19.83
C SER A 321 16.73 2.97 19.39
N ASN A 322 16.64 1.98 18.50
CA ASN A 322 17.81 1.29 17.92
C ASN A 322 18.46 2.09 16.77
N GLY A 323 18.00 3.31 16.50
CA GLY A 323 18.47 4.15 15.40
C GLY A 323 18.07 3.57 14.04
N LEU A 324 19.01 3.57 13.09
CA LEU A 324 18.74 3.19 11.70
C LEU A 324 18.90 1.68 11.42
N TRP A 325 19.30 0.89 12.42
CA TRP A 325 19.74 -0.48 12.23
C TRP A 325 18.76 -1.49 12.81
N TYR A 326 18.50 -2.56 12.04
CA TYR A 326 17.87 -3.78 12.53
C TYR A 326 18.96 -4.84 12.76
N ASP A 327 18.94 -5.49 13.94
CA ASP A 327 19.95 -6.46 14.38
C ASP A 327 19.40 -7.90 14.24
N PHE A 328 20.09 -8.70 13.43
CA PHE A 328 19.79 -10.12 13.23
C PHE A 328 20.60 -11.03 14.17
N ASN A 329 21.30 -10.49 15.15
CA ASN A 329 22.28 -11.08 16.04
C ASN A 329 23.70 -11.25 15.39
N ASP A 330 23.77 -11.73 14.18
CA ASP A 330 25.01 -11.93 13.42
C ASP A 330 25.29 -10.82 12.39
N LYS A 331 24.22 -10.10 11.97
CA LYS A 331 24.29 -9.07 10.94
C LYS A 331 23.36 -7.90 11.30
N LYS A 332 23.82 -6.67 11.04
CA LYS A 332 22.99 -5.47 11.12
C LYS A 332 22.65 -4.93 9.73
N VAL A 333 21.40 -4.54 9.53
CA VAL A 333 20.92 -4.00 8.25
C VAL A 333 20.31 -2.63 8.49
N ASN A 334 20.73 -1.65 7.65
CA ASN A 334 20.10 -0.35 7.54
C ASN A 334 19.15 -0.35 6.36
N TYR A 335 17.86 -0.50 6.61
CA TYR A 335 16.86 -0.54 5.55
C TYR A 335 16.63 0.81 4.88
N PHE A 336 16.97 1.94 5.53
CA PHE A 336 16.89 3.26 4.90
C PHE A 336 17.91 3.41 3.76
N GLU A 337 19.09 2.78 3.86
CA GLU A 337 20.06 2.70 2.75
C GLU A 337 19.60 1.76 1.63
N ASN A 338 18.58 0.95 1.90
CA ASN A 338 17.98 0.00 0.96
C ASN A 338 16.63 0.46 0.41
N GLY A 339 16.40 1.78 0.36
CA GLY A 339 15.30 2.40 -0.36
C GLY A 339 14.08 2.76 0.47
N PHE A 340 14.02 2.42 1.76
CA PHE A 340 12.88 2.77 2.60
C PHE A 340 12.93 4.23 3.04
N ASN A 341 11.79 4.93 2.88
CA ASN A 341 11.59 6.26 3.42
C ASN A 341 11.31 6.21 4.93
N SER A 342 10.61 5.16 5.36
CA SER A 342 10.21 4.98 6.77
C SER A 342 10.11 3.50 7.11
N LEU A 343 10.21 3.19 8.41
CA LEU A 343 9.92 1.87 8.97
C LEU A 343 8.84 2.00 10.04
N ILE A 344 8.00 0.97 10.15
CA ILE A 344 7.00 0.89 11.22
C ILE A 344 7.73 0.71 12.56
N ASN A 345 7.48 1.62 13.51
CA ASN A 345 8.05 1.55 14.85
C ASN A 345 7.21 0.62 15.75
N PHE A 346 7.72 -0.56 16.06
CA PHE A 346 7.04 -1.53 16.92
C PHE A 346 7.19 -1.27 18.41
N GLU A 347 8.13 -0.40 18.83
CA GLU A 347 8.29 -0.05 20.25
C GLU A 347 7.03 0.57 20.83
N PHE A 348 6.32 1.37 20.04
CA PHE A 348 5.06 1.98 20.48
C PHE A 348 4.05 0.92 20.96
N LYS A 349 3.98 -0.23 20.27
CA LYS A 349 3.10 -1.34 20.63
C LYS A 349 3.44 -1.90 22.02
N TYR A 350 4.73 -2.10 22.30
CA TYR A 350 5.17 -2.67 23.57
C TYR A 350 4.97 -1.67 24.71
N ASN A 351 5.40 -0.43 24.53
CA ASN A 351 5.25 0.62 25.52
C ASN A 351 3.77 0.94 25.83
N ALA A 352 2.90 0.97 24.81
CA ALA A 352 1.47 1.17 25.00
C ALA A 352 0.85 0.01 25.80
N LYS A 353 1.21 -1.24 25.50
CA LYS A 353 0.70 -2.40 26.21
C LYS A 353 1.07 -2.37 27.69
N GLU A 354 2.35 -2.15 28.00
CA GLU A 354 2.84 -2.08 29.38
C GLU A 354 2.13 -0.97 30.19
N ASN A 355 1.94 0.20 29.58
CA ASN A 355 1.24 1.31 30.22
C ASN A 355 -0.24 1.01 30.46
N TYR A 356 -0.94 0.38 29.49
CA TYR A 356 -2.35 0.01 29.65
C TYR A 356 -2.55 -1.13 30.65
N GLU A 357 -1.65 -2.11 30.72
CA GLU A 357 -1.72 -3.22 31.68
C GLU A 357 -1.37 -2.77 33.11
N SER A 358 -0.70 -1.63 33.28
CA SER A 358 -0.36 -1.04 34.59
C SER A 358 -1.46 -0.13 35.16
N LEU A 359 -2.48 0.23 34.37
CA LEU A 359 -3.65 1.01 34.80
C LEU A 359 -4.77 0.12 35.30
#